data_aac98cf07ac9cb2e867ec30089856dad
#
_entry.id   aac98cf07ac9cb2e867ec30089856dad
#
_cell.length_a   1.000
_cell.length_b   1.000
_cell.length_c   1.000
_cell.angle_alpha   90.00
_cell.angle_beta   90.00
_cell.angle_gamma   90.00
#
_symmetry.space_group_name_H-M   'P 1'
#
loop_
_entity.id
_entity.type
_entity.pdbx_description
1 polymer ?
#
loop_
_entity_poly.entity_id
_entity_poly.type
_entity_poly.pdbx_seq_one_letter_code
_entity_poly.pdbx_strand_id
1 'polypeptide(L)'
;LEQYTYITIRSIIFKFIALVTMFALIHQKSDYVIYGGISILAASASNIFNFFHVHKYVSLKPVGNYNFKQHFKAVAVFFAMSCATTIYTHLDTVMLGFMTSDADVGYYNAAVKIKSILVSIVTSLGVVLLPRASYYVEHNLMEEFYRITKKAINFVFLVASPMMVYFIIFAKEGIFFLSGSAYAGSIVPMQIIMPTLLLIGLT
;
A
#
# COMPACT_ATOMS: atom_id res chain seq x y z
N LEU A 1 15.15 -15.71 -2.16
CA LEU A 1 15.19 -15.88 -0.71
C LEU A 1 13.80 -15.56 -0.15
N GLU A 2 12.96 -16.57 -0.01
CA GLU A 2 11.57 -16.43 0.48
C GLU A 2 11.53 -16.37 2.01
N GLN A 3 12.27 -15.45 2.62
CA GLN A 3 12.26 -15.27 4.09
C GLN A 3 11.18 -14.28 4.51
N TYR A 4 9.94 -14.54 4.12
CA TYR A 4 8.79 -13.68 4.42
C TYR A 4 8.61 -13.46 5.93
N THR A 5 8.82 -14.51 6.74
CA THR A 5 8.71 -14.43 8.21
C THR A 5 9.68 -13.41 8.80
N TYR A 6 10.96 -13.46 8.39
CA TYR A 6 11.96 -12.51 8.86
C TYR A 6 11.62 -11.08 8.44
N ILE A 7 11.24 -10.87 7.17
CA ILE A 7 10.86 -9.55 6.64
C ILE A 7 9.67 -8.99 7.41
N THR A 8 8.66 -9.82 7.67
CA THR A 8 7.43 -9.41 8.35
C THR A 8 7.70 -9.05 9.81
N ILE A 9 8.38 -9.92 10.57
CA ILE A 9 8.69 -9.67 12.00
C ILE A 9 9.50 -8.39 12.14
N ARG A 10 10.56 -8.24 11.34
CA ARG A 10 11.39 -7.05 11.34
C ARG A 10 10.57 -5.79 11.04
N SER A 11 9.74 -5.80 9.99
CA SER A 11 8.93 -4.65 9.61
C SER A 11 7.93 -4.26 10.70
N ILE A 12 7.35 -5.24 11.41
CA ILE A 12 6.46 -5.01 12.53
C ILE A 12 7.21 -4.36 13.70
N ILE A 13 8.40 -4.86 14.04
CA ILE A 13 9.22 -4.31 15.13
C ILE A 13 9.55 -2.84 14.86
N PHE A 14 10.04 -2.50 13.64
CA PHE A 14 10.36 -1.09 13.33
C PHE A 14 9.14 -0.19 13.31
N LYS A 15 7.99 -0.68 12.83
CA LYS A 15 6.73 0.07 12.89
C LYS A 15 6.27 0.29 14.34
N PHE A 16 6.44 -0.69 15.20
CA PHE A 16 6.10 -0.57 16.62
C PHE A 16 7.02 0.42 17.34
N ILE A 17 8.33 0.36 17.09
CA ILE A 17 9.30 1.34 17.61
C ILE A 17 8.93 2.76 17.15
N ALA A 18 8.62 2.94 15.86
CA ALA A 18 8.19 4.23 15.33
C ALA A 18 6.93 4.75 16.03
N LEU A 19 5.94 3.87 16.23
CA LEU A 19 4.69 4.21 16.93
C LEU A 19 4.97 4.69 18.36
N VAL A 20 5.73 3.93 19.14
CA VAL A 20 6.10 4.28 20.51
C VAL A 20 6.87 5.60 20.55
N THR A 21 7.81 5.79 19.62
CA THR A 21 8.60 7.03 19.54
C THR A 21 7.73 8.23 19.18
N MET A 22 6.74 8.05 18.29
CA MET A 22 5.77 9.10 17.95
C MET A 22 4.98 9.54 19.19
N PHE A 23 4.43 8.60 19.96
CA PHE A 23 3.68 8.93 21.18
C PHE A 23 4.55 9.57 22.26
N ALA A 24 5.83 9.21 22.32
CA ALA A 24 6.76 9.74 23.31
C ALA A 24 7.28 11.15 22.99
N LEU A 25 7.38 11.51 21.69
CA LEU A 25 8.05 12.75 21.27
C LEU A 25 7.11 13.80 20.66
N ILE A 26 5.92 13.41 20.19
CA ILE A 26 5.01 14.32 19.51
C ILE A 26 3.89 14.71 20.46
N HIS A 27 3.93 15.96 20.94
CA HIS A 27 2.93 16.51 21.87
C HIS A 27 2.29 17.78 21.35
N GLN A 28 2.91 18.49 20.41
CA GLN A 28 2.48 19.79 19.92
C GLN A 28 2.36 19.79 18.39
N LYS A 29 1.57 20.71 17.85
CA LYS A 29 1.41 20.89 16.40
C LYS A 29 2.70 21.30 15.70
N SER A 30 3.63 21.93 16.42
CA SER A 30 4.97 22.33 15.95
C SER A 30 5.90 21.16 15.70
N ASP A 31 5.60 19.96 16.22
CA ASP A 31 6.49 18.79 16.19
C ASP A 31 6.40 18.01 14.87
N TYR A 32 5.81 18.62 13.81
CA TYR A 32 5.68 17.97 12.51
C TYR A 32 7.03 17.60 11.87
N VAL A 33 8.10 18.36 12.19
CA VAL A 33 9.46 18.03 11.73
C VAL A 33 9.97 16.76 12.41
N ILE A 34 9.70 16.62 13.71
CA ILE A 34 10.04 15.41 14.48
C ILE A 34 9.26 14.22 13.92
N TYR A 35 7.96 14.41 13.62
CA TYR A 35 7.14 13.37 12.95
C TYR A 35 7.74 12.91 11.63
N GLY A 36 8.15 13.86 10.78
CA GLY A 36 8.82 13.57 9.51
C GLY A 36 10.13 12.80 9.72
N GLY A 37 10.95 13.24 10.68
CA GLY A 37 12.19 12.57 11.06
C GLY A 37 11.99 11.11 11.51
N ILE A 38 11.05 10.87 12.41
CA ILE A 38 10.71 9.52 12.89
C ILE A 38 10.24 8.63 11.74
N SER A 39 9.40 9.14 10.85
CA SER A 39 8.88 8.40 9.69
C SER A 39 9.99 7.98 8.74
N ILE A 40 10.93 8.89 8.44
CA ILE A 40 12.10 8.62 7.59
C ILE A 40 13.03 7.62 8.27
N LEU A 41 13.34 7.81 9.56
CA LEU A 41 14.21 6.91 10.31
C LEU A 41 13.62 5.50 10.38
N ALA A 42 12.33 5.35 10.63
CA ALA A 42 11.66 4.04 10.70
C ALA A 42 11.73 3.28 9.35
N ALA A 43 11.48 3.99 8.25
CA ALA A 43 11.57 3.41 6.91
C ALA A 43 13.02 3.06 6.54
N SER A 44 13.99 3.95 6.83
CA SER A 44 15.40 3.78 6.50
C SER A 44 16.06 2.71 7.35
N ALA A 45 15.78 2.67 8.65
CA ALA A 45 16.36 1.69 9.58
C ALA A 45 16.04 0.26 9.15
N SER A 46 14.78 -0.02 8.77
CA SER A 46 14.41 -1.34 8.26
C SER A 46 15.24 -1.75 7.04
N ASN A 47 15.52 -0.80 6.12
CA ASN A 47 16.31 -1.04 4.92
C ASN A 47 17.81 -1.21 5.22
N ILE A 48 18.35 -0.43 6.17
CA ILE A 48 19.75 -0.55 6.62
C ILE A 48 20.00 -1.93 7.23
N PHE A 49 19.10 -2.41 8.10
CA PHE A 49 19.19 -3.77 8.65
C PHE A 49 19.12 -4.84 7.54
N ASN A 50 18.29 -4.61 6.52
CA ASN A 50 18.25 -5.51 5.37
C ASN A 50 19.59 -5.56 4.63
N PHE A 51 20.21 -4.42 4.43
CA PHE A 51 21.51 -4.33 3.79
C PHE A 51 22.59 -5.13 4.55
N PHE A 52 22.64 -5.04 5.88
CA PHE A 52 23.56 -5.85 6.68
C PHE A 52 23.23 -7.34 6.61
N HIS A 53 21.95 -7.70 6.56
CA HIS A 53 21.53 -9.10 6.50
C HIS A 53 21.85 -9.75 5.14
N VAL A 54 21.77 -8.99 4.05
CA VAL A 54 22.08 -9.45 2.69
C VAL A 54 23.50 -9.92 2.55
N HIS A 55 24.46 -9.32 3.27
CA HIS A 55 25.88 -9.76 3.26
C HIS A 55 26.05 -11.23 3.63
N LYS A 56 25.14 -11.81 4.39
CA LYS A 56 25.17 -13.23 4.78
C LYS A 56 24.88 -14.17 3.60
N TYR A 57 24.17 -13.66 2.57
CA TYR A 57 23.67 -14.48 1.45
C TYR A 57 24.31 -14.11 0.11
N VAL A 58 24.82 -12.89 -0.02
CA VAL A 58 25.37 -12.36 -1.27
C VAL A 58 26.74 -11.77 -1.00
N SER A 59 27.75 -12.22 -1.75
CA SER A 59 29.05 -11.58 -1.76
C SER A 59 28.97 -10.27 -2.54
N LEU A 60 29.26 -9.14 -1.90
CA LEU A 60 29.31 -7.82 -2.56
C LEU A 60 30.66 -7.54 -3.23
N LYS A 61 31.49 -8.57 -3.43
CA LYS A 61 32.73 -8.39 -4.17
C LYS A 61 32.43 -8.03 -5.63
N PRO A 62 33.04 -6.98 -6.17
CA PRO A 62 32.87 -6.63 -7.58
C PRO A 62 33.38 -7.77 -8.48
N VAL A 63 32.47 -8.30 -9.30
CA VAL A 63 32.78 -9.47 -10.16
C VAL A 63 33.39 -9.05 -11.48
N GLY A 64 33.45 -7.76 -11.79
CA GLY A 64 33.94 -7.23 -13.07
C GLY A 64 33.02 -7.61 -14.25
N ASN A 65 33.18 -6.94 -15.37
CA ASN A 65 32.45 -7.19 -16.62
C ASN A 65 30.92 -7.08 -16.50
N TYR A 66 30.44 -6.01 -15.87
CA TYR A 66 29.00 -5.75 -15.74
C TYR A 66 28.40 -5.36 -17.09
N ASN A 67 27.46 -6.14 -17.60
CA ASN A 67 26.69 -5.80 -18.79
C ASN A 67 25.42 -5.02 -18.42
N PHE A 68 25.57 -3.76 -17.99
CA PHE A 68 24.44 -2.89 -17.60
C PHE A 68 23.43 -2.68 -18.74
N LYS A 69 23.90 -2.71 -19.99
CA LYS A 69 23.04 -2.46 -21.16
C LYS A 69 21.93 -3.49 -21.31
N GLN A 70 22.20 -4.74 -20.94
CA GLN A 70 21.19 -5.82 -20.97
C GLN A 70 20.06 -5.59 -19.97
N HIS A 71 20.39 -5.04 -18.78
CA HIS A 71 19.40 -4.79 -17.72
C HIS A 71 18.67 -3.48 -17.89
N PHE A 72 19.27 -2.50 -18.58
CA PHE A 72 18.71 -1.16 -18.72
C PHE A 72 17.32 -1.15 -19.38
N LYS A 73 17.09 -1.96 -20.41
CA LYS A 73 15.79 -2.05 -21.08
C LYS A 73 14.70 -2.54 -20.13
N ALA A 74 14.96 -3.59 -19.37
CA ALA A 74 14.00 -4.12 -18.39
C ALA A 74 13.71 -3.11 -17.27
N VAL A 75 14.78 -2.50 -16.73
CA VAL A 75 14.65 -1.45 -15.68
C VAL A 75 13.86 -0.25 -16.19
N ALA A 76 14.10 0.22 -17.43
CA ALA A 76 13.37 1.32 -18.02
C ALA A 76 11.87 1.04 -18.16
N VAL A 77 11.51 -0.19 -18.56
CA VAL A 77 10.09 -0.61 -18.66
C VAL A 77 9.42 -0.60 -17.27
N PHE A 78 10.06 -1.22 -16.27
CA PHE A 78 9.53 -1.22 -14.90
C PHE A 78 9.46 0.19 -14.31
N PHE A 79 10.43 1.04 -14.59
CA PHE A 79 10.42 2.44 -14.17
C PHE A 79 9.24 3.19 -14.80
N ALA A 80 9.04 3.06 -16.11
CA ALA A 80 7.91 3.69 -16.79
C ALA A 80 6.56 3.22 -16.25
N MET A 81 6.41 1.92 -15.99
CA MET A 81 5.21 1.36 -15.35
C MET A 81 5.00 1.94 -13.94
N SER A 82 6.05 2.02 -13.14
CA SER A 82 5.98 2.60 -11.79
C SER A 82 5.63 4.08 -11.82
N CYS A 83 6.21 4.84 -12.74
CA CYS A 83 5.85 6.25 -12.94
C CYS A 83 4.38 6.40 -13.35
N ALA A 84 3.92 5.63 -14.32
CA ALA A 84 2.52 5.66 -14.77
C ALA A 84 1.56 5.34 -13.61
N THR A 85 1.86 4.29 -12.83
CA THR A 85 1.06 3.91 -11.66
C THR A 85 1.06 5.01 -10.60
N THR A 86 2.21 5.61 -10.31
CA THR A 86 2.32 6.69 -9.32
C THR A 86 1.53 7.93 -9.76
N ILE A 87 1.65 8.33 -11.02
CA ILE A 87 0.87 9.44 -11.58
C ILE A 87 -0.62 9.12 -11.47
N TYR A 88 -1.05 7.95 -11.90
CA TYR A 88 -2.45 7.53 -11.86
C TYR A 88 -3.02 7.53 -10.43
N THR A 89 -2.25 7.07 -9.44
CA THR A 89 -2.73 6.94 -8.06
C THR A 89 -2.72 8.25 -7.26
N HIS A 90 -1.97 9.26 -7.69
CA HIS A 90 -1.83 10.53 -6.98
C HIS A 90 -2.32 11.76 -7.75
N LEU A 91 -2.72 11.58 -9.01
CA LEU A 91 -3.14 12.70 -9.88
C LEU A 91 -4.36 13.44 -9.31
N ASP A 92 -5.30 12.70 -8.75
CA ASP A 92 -6.49 13.23 -8.09
C ASP A 92 -6.14 14.17 -6.93
N THR A 93 -5.21 13.77 -6.08
CA THR A 93 -4.71 14.58 -4.96
C THR A 93 -3.99 15.85 -5.44
N VAL A 94 -3.17 15.73 -6.48
CA VAL A 94 -2.44 16.86 -7.07
C VAL A 94 -3.42 17.84 -7.71
N MET A 95 -4.37 17.36 -8.50
CA MET A 95 -5.42 18.20 -9.10
C MET A 95 -6.24 18.90 -8.04
N LEU A 96 -6.64 18.20 -6.98
CA LEU A 96 -7.38 18.81 -5.89
C LEU A 96 -6.57 19.94 -5.23
N GLY A 97 -5.26 19.76 -5.02
CA GLY A 97 -4.37 20.76 -4.45
C GLY A 97 -4.23 22.04 -5.30
N PHE A 98 -4.38 21.93 -6.63
CA PHE A 98 -4.42 23.10 -7.50
C PHE A 98 -5.79 23.79 -7.55
N MET A 99 -6.87 23.08 -7.23
CA MET A 99 -8.25 23.58 -7.41
C MET A 99 -8.89 24.03 -6.10
N THR A 100 -8.39 23.59 -4.96
CA THR A 100 -9.00 23.82 -3.64
C THR A 100 -7.95 24.20 -2.58
N SER A 101 -8.34 24.17 -1.32
CA SER A 101 -7.46 24.50 -0.19
C SER A 101 -6.65 23.28 0.31
N ASP A 102 -5.54 23.52 1.00
CA ASP A 102 -4.75 22.49 1.67
C ASP A 102 -5.58 21.68 2.68
N ALA A 103 -6.61 22.30 3.29
CA ALA A 103 -7.52 21.63 4.18
C ALA A 103 -8.37 20.58 3.46
N ASP A 104 -8.88 20.89 2.26
CA ASP A 104 -9.66 19.96 1.45
C ASP A 104 -8.82 18.78 0.98
N VAL A 105 -7.56 19.03 0.60
CA VAL A 105 -6.58 17.97 0.29
C VAL A 105 -6.37 17.09 1.52
N GLY A 106 -6.28 17.67 2.71
CA GLY A 106 -6.18 16.95 3.98
C GLY A 106 -7.39 16.04 4.23
N TYR A 107 -8.61 16.56 4.01
CA TYR A 107 -9.84 15.77 4.14
C TYR A 107 -9.92 14.62 3.14
N TYR A 108 -9.56 14.88 1.89
CA TYR A 108 -9.52 13.86 0.85
C TYR A 108 -8.49 12.77 1.18
N ASN A 109 -7.29 13.14 1.58
CA ASN A 109 -6.23 12.21 1.95
C ASN A 109 -6.61 11.32 3.14
N ALA A 110 -7.35 11.82 4.12
CA ALA A 110 -7.85 11.01 5.23
C ALA A 110 -8.81 9.92 4.72
N ALA A 111 -9.73 10.25 3.82
CA ALA A 111 -10.63 9.29 3.19
C ALA A 111 -9.87 8.25 2.34
N VAL A 112 -8.91 8.70 1.52
CA VAL A 112 -8.03 7.82 0.72
C VAL A 112 -7.22 6.88 1.59
N LYS A 113 -6.74 7.34 2.74
CA LYS A 113 -6.00 6.49 3.69
C LYS A 113 -6.83 5.32 4.20
N ILE A 114 -8.08 5.59 4.57
CA ILE A 114 -9.03 4.54 5.01
C ILE A 114 -9.31 3.58 3.86
N LYS A 115 -9.63 4.10 2.67
CA LYS A 115 -9.81 3.28 1.47
C LYS A 115 -8.61 2.36 1.23
N SER A 116 -7.38 2.87 1.35
CA SER A 116 -6.17 2.09 1.10
C SER A 116 -6.01 0.91 2.07
N ILE A 117 -6.41 1.09 3.33
CA ILE A 117 -6.44 0.00 4.32
C ILE A 117 -7.42 -1.08 3.87
N LEU A 118 -8.64 -0.69 3.47
CA LEU A 118 -9.68 -1.62 3.03
C LEU A 118 -9.27 -2.34 1.74
N VAL A 119 -8.69 -1.62 0.77
CA VAL A 119 -8.13 -2.20 -0.46
C VAL A 119 -7.09 -3.27 -0.14
N SER A 120 -6.19 -3.02 0.82
CA SER A 120 -5.17 -3.99 1.21
C SER A 120 -5.78 -5.30 1.73
N ILE A 121 -6.93 -5.25 2.41
CA ILE A 121 -7.65 -6.44 2.88
C ILE A 121 -8.22 -7.20 1.67
N VAL A 122 -8.90 -6.51 0.78
CA VAL A 122 -9.56 -7.12 -0.39
C VAL A 122 -8.54 -7.73 -1.35
N THR A 123 -7.43 -7.04 -1.61
CA THR A 123 -6.40 -7.48 -2.57
C THR A 123 -5.41 -8.50 -1.99
N SER A 124 -5.40 -8.71 -0.67
CA SER A 124 -4.47 -9.65 0.00
C SER A 124 -4.55 -11.08 -0.57
N LEU A 125 -5.74 -11.53 -0.94
CA LEU A 125 -5.94 -12.85 -1.54
C LEU A 125 -5.26 -12.97 -2.92
N GLY A 126 -5.31 -11.91 -3.73
CA GLY A 126 -4.67 -11.87 -5.05
C GLY A 126 -3.16 -12.13 -4.97
N VAL A 127 -2.50 -11.48 -4.01
CA VAL A 127 -1.05 -11.67 -3.80
C VAL A 127 -0.70 -13.13 -3.49
N VAL A 128 -1.53 -13.82 -2.69
CA VAL A 128 -1.31 -15.23 -2.33
C VAL A 128 -1.65 -16.17 -3.48
N LEU A 129 -2.64 -15.83 -4.31
CA LEU A 129 -3.07 -16.67 -5.43
C LEU A 129 -2.20 -16.53 -6.67
N LEU A 130 -1.50 -15.42 -6.85
CA LEU A 130 -0.71 -15.12 -8.05
C LEU A 130 0.32 -16.22 -8.40
N PRO A 131 1.17 -16.71 -7.46
CA PRO A 131 2.12 -17.78 -7.79
C PRO A 131 1.43 -19.06 -8.23
N ARG A 132 0.29 -19.39 -7.62
CA ARG A 132 -0.49 -20.58 -7.93
C ARG A 132 -1.20 -20.48 -9.29
N ALA A 133 -1.71 -19.28 -9.61
CA ALA A 133 -2.30 -18.98 -10.90
C ALA A 133 -1.24 -19.11 -12.03
N SER A 134 -0.04 -18.57 -11.83
CA SER A 134 1.08 -18.67 -12.75
C SER A 134 1.49 -20.13 -12.99
N TYR A 135 1.56 -20.93 -11.91
CA TYR A 135 1.86 -22.36 -12.02
C TYR A 135 0.84 -23.12 -12.88
N TYR A 136 -0.47 -22.86 -12.70
CA TYR A 136 -1.51 -23.52 -13.49
C TYR A 136 -1.46 -23.13 -14.97
N VAL A 137 -1.18 -21.88 -15.28
CA VAL A 137 -1.02 -21.41 -16.66
C VAL A 137 0.20 -22.07 -17.32
N GLU A 138 1.33 -22.12 -16.62
CA GLU A 138 2.57 -22.73 -17.13
C GLU A 138 2.42 -24.23 -17.44
N HIS A 139 1.63 -24.94 -16.62
CA HIS A 139 1.39 -26.39 -16.80
C HIS A 139 0.13 -26.70 -17.62
N ASN A 140 -0.47 -25.69 -18.29
CA ASN A 140 -1.70 -25.83 -19.07
C ASN A 140 -2.91 -26.40 -18.31
N LEU A 141 -2.97 -26.21 -17.00
CA LEU A 141 -4.07 -26.62 -16.12
C LEU A 141 -5.15 -25.54 -16.08
N MET A 142 -5.79 -25.27 -17.21
CA MET A 142 -6.72 -24.15 -17.38
C MET A 142 -8.00 -24.30 -16.54
N GLU A 143 -8.50 -25.52 -16.32
CA GLU A 143 -9.67 -25.75 -15.46
C GLU A 143 -9.39 -25.31 -14.00
N GLU A 144 -8.21 -25.65 -13.48
CA GLU A 144 -7.78 -25.26 -12.15
C GLU A 144 -7.59 -23.74 -12.05
N PHE A 145 -7.00 -23.13 -13.09
CA PHE A 145 -6.87 -21.69 -13.21
C PHE A 145 -8.24 -20.99 -13.16
N TYR A 146 -9.21 -21.41 -13.96
CA TYR A 146 -10.57 -20.86 -13.94
C TYR A 146 -11.24 -21.04 -12.58
N ARG A 147 -11.05 -22.21 -11.97
CA ARG A 147 -11.62 -22.51 -10.65
C ARG A 147 -11.12 -21.58 -9.55
N ILE A 148 -9.80 -21.32 -9.50
CA ILE A 148 -9.25 -20.40 -8.48
C ILE A 148 -9.60 -18.94 -8.78
N THR A 149 -9.61 -18.54 -10.04
CA THR A 149 -10.00 -17.19 -10.45
C THR A 149 -11.46 -16.89 -10.06
N LYS A 150 -12.37 -17.84 -10.32
CA LYS A 150 -13.76 -17.71 -9.89
C LYS A 150 -13.91 -17.59 -8.37
N LYS A 151 -13.12 -18.37 -7.61
CA LYS A 151 -13.10 -18.27 -6.14
C LYS A 151 -12.56 -16.91 -5.67
N ALA A 152 -11.52 -16.38 -6.33
CA ALA A 152 -10.97 -15.08 -6.04
C ALA A 152 -11.99 -13.95 -6.27
N ILE A 153 -12.66 -13.96 -7.42
CA ILE A 153 -13.71 -12.99 -7.76
C ILE A 153 -14.86 -13.05 -6.74
N ASN A 154 -15.33 -14.24 -6.40
CA ASN A 154 -16.39 -14.41 -5.41
C ASN A 154 -15.97 -13.91 -4.04
N PHE A 155 -14.72 -14.13 -3.64
CA PHE A 155 -14.17 -13.60 -2.38
C PHE A 155 -14.15 -12.07 -2.39
N VAL A 156 -13.68 -11.46 -3.48
CA VAL A 156 -13.67 -9.99 -3.62
C VAL A 156 -15.09 -9.45 -3.43
N PHE A 157 -16.08 -9.99 -4.13
CA PHE A 157 -17.48 -9.56 -3.99
C PHE A 157 -18.00 -9.76 -2.57
N LEU A 158 -17.73 -10.91 -1.95
CA LEU A 158 -18.20 -11.24 -0.61
C LEU A 158 -17.62 -10.31 0.46
N VAL A 159 -16.36 -9.88 0.30
CA VAL A 159 -15.69 -9.03 1.29
C VAL A 159 -15.87 -7.55 0.95
N ALA A 160 -15.65 -7.14 -0.31
CA ALA A 160 -15.66 -5.75 -0.69
C ALA A 160 -17.08 -5.14 -0.67
N SER A 161 -18.13 -5.90 -1.05
CA SER A 161 -19.50 -5.36 -1.08
C SER A 161 -20.01 -4.93 0.30
N PRO A 162 -19.95 -5.78 1.35
CA PRO A 162 -20.42 -5.36 2.66
C PRO A 162 -19.55 -4.27 3.27
N MET A 163 -18.21 -4.31 3.03
CA MET A 163 -17.30 -3.24 3.48
C MET A 163 -17.66 -1.91 2.81
N MET A 164 -17.87 -1.90 1.50
CA MET A 164 -18.28 -0.71 0.76
C MET A 164 -19.57 -0.13 1.33
N VAL A 165 -20.61 -0.94 1.47
CA VAL A 165 -21.93 -0.50 1.99
C VAL A 165 -21.79 0.02 3.42
N TYR A 166 -21.06 -0.70 4.27
CA TYR A 166 -20.82 -0.29 5.66
C TYR A 166 -20.17 1.09 5.72
N PHE A 167 -19.07 1.31 5.00
CA PHE A 167 -18.35 2.57 5.04
C PHE A 167 -19.03 3.72 4.27
N ILE A 168 -20.02 3.45 3.41
CA ILE A 168 -20.87 4.48 2.84
C ILE A 168 -21.92 4.92 3.88
N ILE A 169 -22.57 4.00 4.56
CA ILE A 169 -23.64 4.28 5.54
C ILE A 169 -23.04 4.90 6.81
N PHE A 170 -21.97 4.30 7.34
CA PHE A 170 -21.30 4.70 8.58
C PHE A 170 -20.01 5.53 8.32
N ALA A 171 -20.00 6.33 7.24
CA ALA A 171 -18.86 7.15 6.88
C ALA A 171 -18.49 8.14 7.99
N LYS A 172 -19.48 8.76 8.63
CA LYS A 172 -19.28 9.71 9.73
C LYS A 172 -18.60 9.05 10.92
N GLU A 173 -19.13 7.93 11.38
CA GLU A 173 -18.62 7.18 12.51
C GLU A 173 -17.21 6.65 12.21
N GLY A 174 -16.99 6.14 11.01
CA GLY A 174 -15.68 5.66 10.55
C GLY A 174 -14.62 6.76 10.53
N ILE A 175 -14.94 7.93 9.98
CA ILE A 175 -14.04 9.09 9.98
C ILE A 175 -13.74 9.58 11.40
N PHE A 176 -14.78 9.72 12.23
CA PHE A 176 -14.60 10.23 13.59
C PHE A 176 -13.79 9.27 14.47
N PHE A 177 -13.97 7.97 14.28
CA PHE A 177 -13.21 6.95 15.00
C PHE A 177 -11.73 6.93 14.58
N LEU A 178 -11.44 7.03 13.27
CA LEU A 178 -10.10 6.86 12.75
C LEU A 178 -9.29 8.17 12.66
N SER A 179 -9.96 9.31 12.41
CA SER A 179 -9.29 10.59 12.15
C SER A 179 -9.72 11.71 13.11
N GLY A 180 -10.79 11.48 13.89
CA GLY A 180 -11.34 12.46 14.81
C GLY A 180 -12.35 13.41 14.17
N SER A 181 -13.10 14.15 15.02
CA SER A 181 -14.18 15.05 14.61
C SER A 181 -13.73 16.24 13.75
N ALA A 182 -12.45 16.63 13.85
CA ALA A 182 -11.88 17.69 13.03
C ALA A 182 -11.88 17.35 11.52
N TYR A 183 -11.99 16.06 11.17
CA TYR A 183 -12.01 15.57 9.79
C TYR A 183 -13.43 15.34 9.23
N ALA A 184 -14.43 16.05 9.75
CA ALA A 184 -15.82 15.95 9.24
C ALA A 184 -15.93 16.20 7.74
N GLY A 185 -15.09 17.04 7.15
CA GLY A 185 -15.02 17.29 5.70
C GLY A 185 -14.64 16.07 4.86
N SER A 186 -14.09 15.00 5.49
CA SER A 186 -13.73 13.75 4.81
C SER A 186 -14.92 12.80 4.57
N ILE A 187 -16.08 13.06 5.15
CA ILE A 187 -17.25 12.16 5.09
C ILE A 187 -17.74 11.99 3.66
N VAL A 188 -17.98 13.11 2.95
CA VAL A 188 -18.47 13.08 1.56
C VAL A 188 -17.43 12.47 0.61
N PRO A 189 -16.16 12.90 0.62
CA PRO A 189 -15.10 12.22 -0.15
C PRO A 189 -15.06 10.70 0.09
N MET A 190 -15.18 10.26 1.34
CA MET A 190 -15.17 8.84 1.68
C MET A 190 -16.35 8.10 1.03
N GLN A 191 -17.55 8.62 1.12
CA GLN A 191 -18.73 8.02 0.49
C GLN A 191 -18.59 7.88 -1.03
N ILE A 192 -17.99 8.90 -1.67
CA ILE A 192 -17.80 8.91 -3.13
C ILE A 192 -16.73 7.91 -3.58
N ILE A 193 -15.64 7.75 -2.82
CA ILE A 193 -14.53 6.86 -3.23
C ILE A 193 -14.75 5.39 -2.83
N MET A 194 -15.67 5.06 -1.91
CA MET A 194 -15.88 3.68 -1.47
C MET A 194 -16.29 2.70 -2.57
N PRO A 195 -17.12 3.05 -3.59
CA PRO A 195 -17.42 2.14 -4.70
C PRO A 195 -16.18 1.67 -5.47
N THR A 196 -15.10 2.46 -5.48
CA THR A 196 -13.84 2.05 -6.12
C THR A 196 -13.20 0.83 -5.46
N LEU A 197 -13.57 0.49 -4.22
CA LEU A 197 -13.10 -0.70 -3.51
C LEU A 197 -13.42 -1.99 -4.28
N LEU A 198 -14.64 -2.09 -4.84
CA LEU A 198 -15.03 -3.21 -5.68
C LEU A 198 -14.24 -3.24 -6.99
N LEU A 199 -14.10 -2.08 -7.66
CA LEU A 199 -13.41 -1.99 -8.94
C LEU A 199 -11.92 -2.36 -8.81
N ILE A 200 -11.25 -1.87 -7.76
CA ILE A 200 -9.83 -2.18 -7.50
C ILE A 200 -9.66 -3.65 -7.11
N GLY A 201 -10.60 -4.22 -6.38
CA GLY A 201 -10.55 -5.63 -6.01
C GLY A 201 -10.69 -6.60 -7.20
N LEU A 202 -11.23 -6.13 -8.33
CA LEU A 202 -11.40 -6.91 -9.55
C LEU A 202 -10.24 -6.75 -10.55
N THR A 203 -9.33 -5.83 -10.32
CA THR A 203 -8.13 -5.61 -11.15
C THR A 203 -6.92 -6.34 -10.61
#